data_95628f72d75dee37388568ac8b744cfb
#
_entry.id   95628f72d75dee37388568ac8b744cfb
#
_cell.length_a   1.000
_cell.length_b   1.000
_cell.length_c   1.000
_cell.angle_alpha   90.00
_cell.angle_beta   90.00
_cell.angle_gamma   90.00
#
_symmetry.space_group_name_H-M   'P 1'
#
loop_
_entity.id
_entity.type
_entity.pdbx_description
1 polymer ?
#
loop_
_entity_poly.entity_id
_entity_poly.type
_entity_poly.pdbx_seq_one_letter_code
_entity_poly.pdbx_strand_id
1 'polypeptide(L)'
;MSGVPVSKITWADDGKMFFEMGPIVSIRTVDGDTDKRKAWFNPSANGHKTPMLGDGSLFPEEAFEQYIRIAEEECVNVTWEVGDVLVLDNRFLQHARRASAPPRRVLAAFCK
;
A
#
# COMPACT_ATOMS: atom_id res chain seq x y z
N MET A 1 7.63 15.04 0.02
CA MET A 1 7.36 13.67 -0.48
C MET A 1 7.53 13.68 -1.98
N SER A 2 8.54 13.03 -2.51
CA SER A 2 8.63 12.77 -3.94
C SER A 2 7.53 11.77 -4.29
N GLY A 3 6.52 12.22 -5.02
CA GLY A 3 5.52 11.32 -5.56
C GLY A 3 6.20 10.24 -6.39
N VAL A 4 5.68 9.01 -6.35
CA VAL A 4 6.18 7.96 -7.22
C VAL A 4 5.84 8.34 -8.66
N PRO A 5 6.81 8.51 -9.54
CA PRO A 5 6.53 8.90 -10.91
C PRO A 5 5.80 7.76 -11.63
N VAL A 6 4.75 8.10 -12.35
CA VAL A 6 4.15 7.18 -13.32
C VAL A 6 5.15 7.04 -14.45
N SER A 7 5.69 5.85 -14.64
CA SER A 7 6.70 5.59 -15.67
C SER A 7 6.09 5.30 -17.04
N LYS A 8 4.88 4.75 -17.06
CA LYS A 8 4.19 4.40 -18.31
C LYS A 8 2.67 4.36 -18.12
N ILE A 9 1.96 4.86 -19.10
CA ILE A 9 0.51 4.71 -19.22
C ILE A 9 0.23 3.95 -20.51
N THR A 10 -0.58 2.91 -20.42
CA THR A 10 -1.00 2.09 -21.55
C THR A 10 -2.52 1.95 -21.53
N TRP A 11 -3.14 2.08 -22.69
CA TRP A 11 -4.57 1.85 -22.86
C TRP A 11 -4.79 0.51 -23.55
N ALA A 12 -5.70 -0.29 -23.03
CA ALA A 12 -6.17 -1.49 -23.68
C ALA A 12 -7.29 -1.15 -24.69
N ASP A 13 -7.54 -2.06 -25.62
CA ASP A 13 -8.57 -1.89 -26.65
C ASP A 13 -9.99 -1.77 -26.08
N ASP A 14 -10.20 -2.30 -24.88
CA ASP A 14 -11.47 -2.20 -24.12
C ASP A 14 -11.62 -0.87 -23.34
N GLY A 15 -10.71 0.07 -23.54
CA GLY A 15 -10.70 1.38 -22.90
C GLY A 15 -10.17 1.40 -21.45
N LYS A 16 -9.69 0.29 -20.94
CA LYS A 16 -9.05 0.26 -19.63
C LYS A 16 -7.67 0.90 -19.67
N MET A 17 -7.41 1.70 -18.68
CA MET A 17 -6.11 2.34 -18.48
C MET A 17 -5.25 1.51 -17.53
N PHE A 18 -4.05 1.22 -17.95
CA PHE A 18 -3.00 0.64 -17.11
C PHE A 18 -1.91 1.68 -16.90
N PHE A 19 -1.45 1.80 -15.68
CA PHE A 19 -0.30 2.64 -15.39
C PHE A 19 0.75 1.84 -14.64
N GLU A 20 1.97 2.05 -15.02
CA GLU A 20 3.14 1.47 -14.40
C GLU A 20 3.81 2.55 -13.56
N MET A 21 3.96 2.27 -12.28
CA MET A 21 4.69 3.17 -11.39
C MET A 21 6.14 2.72 -11.30
N GLY A 22 7.06 3.64 -11.45
CA GLY A 22 8.50 3.38 -11.41
C GLY A 22 8.92 2.72 -10.11
N PRO A 23 10.16 2.19 -10.04
CA PRO A 23 10.57 1.38 -8.91
C PRO A 23 10.34 2.09 -7.58
N ILE A 24 9.62 1.43 -6.69
CA ILE A 24 9.31 1.93 -5.35
C ILE A 24 10.20 1.20 -4.37
N VAL A 25 11.02 1.94 -3.64
CA VAL A 25 11.77 1.36 -2.53
C VAL A 25 10.79 1.00 -1.42
N SER A 26 10.55 -0.29 -1.23
CA SER A 26 9.56 -0.81 -0.29
C SER A 26 10.01 -0.71 1.16
N ILE A 27 11.31 -0.83 1.43
CA ILE A 27 11.86 -0.74 2.78
C ILE A 27 12.59 0.60 2.89
N ARG A 28 12.13 1.45 3.81
CA ARG A 28 12.71 2.77 4.04
C ARG A 28 13.06 2.97 5.49
N THR A 29 14.16 3.69 5.75
CA THR A 29 14.37 4.27 7.08
C THR A 29 13.38 5.40 7.26
N VAL A 30 12.75 5.46 8.41
CA VAL A 30 11.73 6.48 8.69
C VAL A 30 12.44 7.79 9.04
N ASP A 31 12.14 8.84 8.27
CA ASP A 31 12.70 10.16 8.49
C ASP A 31 12.22 10.74 9.84
N GLY A 32 13.18 11.27 10.61
CA GLY A 32 12.91 11.84 11.94
C GLY A 32 12.76 10.81 13.06
N ASP A 33 12.90 9.52 12.76
CA ASP A 33 12.97 8.50 13.77
C ASP A 33 14.40 8.39 14.34
N THR A 34 14.54 8.60 15.65
CA THR A 34 15.84 8.56 16.36
C THR A 34 16.49 7.19 16.30
N ASP A 35 15.68 6.13 16.31
CA ASP A 35 16.13 4.75 16.30
C ASP A 35 16.45 4.25 14.89
N LYS A 36 16.22 5.07 13.86
CA LYS A 36 16.43 4.75 12.44
C LYS A 36 15.75 3.44 12.03
N ARG A 37 14.58 3.19 12.58
CA ARG A 37 13.80 1.99 12.25
C ARG A 37 13.47 1.95 10.78
N LYS A 38 13.42 0.75 10.26
CA LYS A 38 12.98 0.51 8.88
C LYS A 38 11.49 0.20 8.87
N ALA A 39 10.79 0.76 7.91
CA ALA A 39 9.39 0.46 7.68
C ALA A 39 9.18 -0.09 6.27
N TRP A 40 8.26 -1.03 6.15
CA TRP A 40 7.75 -1.49 4.87
C TRP A 40 6.71 -0.49 4.38
N PHE A 41 7.07 0.30 3.39
CA PHE A 41 6.28 1.44 2.94
C PHE A 41 5.38 1.14 1.73
N ASN A 42 5.51 -0.02 1.11
CA ASN A 42 4.76 -0.36 -0.09
C ASN A 42 3.71 -1.42 0.20
N PRO A 43 2.42 -1.12 0.03
CA PRO A 43 1.33 -2.09 0.18
C PRO A 43 1.26 -3.04 -1.02
N SER A 44 2.31 -3.79 -1.28
CA SER A 44 2.37 -4.76 -2.38
C SER A 44 1.25 -5.81 -2.33
N ALA A 45 0.67 -6.01 -1.16
CA ALA A 45 -0.43 -6.94 -0.95
C ALA A 45 -1.78 -6.47 -1.48
N ASN A 46 -1.95 -5.20 -1.76
CA ASN A 46 -3.24 -4.68 -2.25
C ASN A 46 -3.47 -4.98 -3.74
N GLY A 47 -2.86 -6.04 -4.18
CA GLY A 47 -3.20 -6.88 -5.29
C GLY A 47 -3.50 -6.22 -6.60
N HIS A 48 -2.65 -6.10 -7.45
CA HIS A 48 -2.98 -6.21 -8.87
C HIS A 48 -1.79 -6.65 -9.70
N LYS A 49 -0.62 -6.82 -9.11
CA LYS A 49 0.52 -7.39 -9.85
C LYS A 49 1.48 -8.05 -8.87
N THR A 50 2.08 -9.11 -9.33
CA THR A 50 3.16 -9.79 -8.63
C THR A 50 4.30 -8.79 -8.39
N PRO A 51 4.66 -8.51 -7.13
CA PRO A 51 5.79 -7.65 -6.85
C PRO A 51 7.07 -8.26 -7.41
N MET A 52 7.96 -7.41 -7.89
CA MET A 52 9.27 -7.82 -8.39
C MET A 52 10.38 -7.25 -7.52
N LEU A 53 11.47 -7.99 -7.43
CA LEU A 53 12.69 -7.53 -6.81
C LEU A 53 13.42 -6.54 -7.74
N GLY A 54 14.39 -5.82 -7.20
CA GLY A 54 15.12 -4.80 -7.95
C GLY A 54 15.94 -5.33 -9.13
N ASP A 55 16.22 -6.63 -9.15
CA ASP A 55 16.88 -7.33 -10.26
C ASP A 55 15.89 -7.83 -11.34
N GLY A 56 14.59 -7.59 -11.16
CA GLY A 56 13.54 -8.02 -12.05
C GLY A 56 13.03 -9.44 -11.81
N SER A 57 13.55 -10.15 -10.83
CA SER A 57 13.00 -11.45 -10.44
C SER A 57 11.68 -11.29 -9.70
N LEU A 58 10.86 -12.34 -9.73
CA LEU A 58 9.60 -12.35 -9.00
C LEU A 58 9.86 -12.39 -7.49
N PHE A 59 9.02 -11.66 -6.76
CA PHE A 59 9.03 -11.77 -5.30
C PHE A 59 8.63 -13.20 -4.90
N PRO A 60 9.36 -13.87 -3.99
CA PRO A 60 9.07 -15.25 -3.61
C PRO A 60 7.64 -15.38 -3.07
N GLU A 61 6.90 -16.34 -3.58
CA GLU A 61 5.50 -16.59 -3.19
C GLU A 61 5.38 -16.84 -1.69
N GLU A 62 6.25 -17.69 -1.14
CA GLU A 62 6.28 -18.00 0.29
C GLU A 62 6.48 -16.74 1.17
N ALA A 63 7.32 -15.81 0.72
CA ALA A 63 7.53 -14.54 1.43
C ALA A 63 6.29 -13.65 1.34
N PHE A 64 5.58 -13.70 0.22
CA PHE A 64 4.33 -12.96 0.05
C PHE A 64 3.21 -13.54 0.91
N GLU A 65 3.07 -14.85 0.96
CA GLU A 65 2.12 -15.53 1.84
C GLU A 65 2.40 -15.23 3.31
N GLN A 66 3.68 -15.27 3.70
CA GLN A 66 4.09 -14.91 5.05
C GLN A 66 3.73 -13.46 5.39
N TYR A 67 3.95 -12.53 4.46
CA TYR A 67 3.56 -11.13 4.63
C TYR A 67 2.05 -10.99 4.86
N ILE A 68 1.22 -11.65 4.05
CA ILE A 68 -0.24 -11.62 4.20
C ILE A 68 -0.66 -12.16 5.56
N ARG A 69 -0.07 -13.29 5.97
CA ARG A 69 -0.35 -13.89 7.27
C ARG A 69 -0.02 -12.94 8.43
N ILE A 70 1.17 -12.36 8.43
CA ILE A 70 1.59 -11.41 9.47
C ILE A 70 0.68 -10.18 9.47
N ALA A 71 0.35 -9.63 8.31
CA ALA A 71 -0.54 -8.49 8.21
C ALA A 71 -1.93 -8.78 8.79
N GLU A 72 -2.42 -10.01 8.66
CA GLU A 72 -3.70 -10.42 9.20
C GLU A 72 -3.64 -10.71 10.70
N GLU A 73 -2.56 -11.33 11.18
CA GLU A 73 -2.32 -11.62 12.60
C GLU A 73 -2.15 -10.34 13.43
N GLU A 74 -1.45 -9.35 12.88
CA GLU A 74 -1.19 -8.07 13.54
C GLU A 74 -2.30 -7.02 13.31
N CYS A 75 -3.33 -7.37 12.57
CA CYS A 75 -4.39 -6.45 12.20
C CYS A 75 -5.28 -6.12 13.40
N VAL A 76 -5.41 -4.82 13.67
CA VAL A 76 -6.38 -4.31 14.64
C VAL A 76 -7.62 -3.81 13.88
N ASN A 77 -8.77 -4.43 14.14
CA ASN A 77 -10.03 -3.98 13.56
C ASN A 77 -10.60 -2.81 14.36
N VAL A 78 -10.91 -1.73 13.64
CA VAL A 78 -11.58 -0.56 14.21
C VAL A 78 -13.05 -0.62 13.85
N THR A 79 -13.92 -0.62 14.86
CA THR A 79 -15.36 -0.47 14.67
C THR A 79 -15.68 1.02 14.63
N TRP A 80 -16.24 1.47 13.52
CA TRP A 80 -16.51 2.88 13.28
C TRP A 80 -17.89 3.31 13.75
N GLU A 81 -17.94 4.46 14.39
CA GLU A 81 -19.18 5.18 14.70
C GLU A 81 -19.22 6.51 13.95
N VAL A 82 -20.41 7.08 13.86
CA VAL A 82 -20.60 8.38 13.19
C VAL A 82 -19.88 9.47 13.99
N GLY A 83 -18.97 10.15 13.33
CA GLY A 83 -18.16 11.20 13.94
C GLY A 83 -16.75 10.77 14.34
N ASP A 84 -16.42 9.49 14.24
CA ASP A 84 -15.07 9.03 14.55
C ASP A 84 -14.03 9.60 13.60
N VAL A 85 -12.89 9.93 14.16
CA VAL A 85 -11.69 10.34 13.44
C VAL A 85 -10.52 9.49 13.87
N LEU A 86 -9.92 8.79 12.91
CA LEU A 86 -8.71 8.00 13.13
C LEU A 86 -7.49 8.74 12.56
N VAL A 87 -6.52 9.00 13.42
CA VAL A 87 -5.24 9.59 13.01
C VAL A 87 -4.17 8.51 13.05
N LEU A 88 -3.49 8.32 11.93
CA LEU A 88 -2.45 7.30 11.77
C LEU A 88 -1.12 7.94 11.38
N ASP A 89 -0.03 7.47 11.97
CA ASP A 89 1.30 7.73 11.41
C ASP A 89 1.56 6.79 10.23
N ASN A 90 1.25 7.28 9.05
CA ASN A 90 1.36 6.52 7.81
C ASN A 90 2.80 6.12 7.42
N ARG A 91 3.79 6.51 8.21
CA ARG A 91 5.19 6.07 8.03
C ARG A 91 5.44 4.70 8.63
N PHE A 92 4.69 4.34 9.67
CA PHE A 92 4.85 3.09 10.42
C PHE A 92 3.68 2.13 10.30
N LEU A 93 2.48 2.64 10.02
CA LEU A 93 1.27 1.86 10.03
C LEU A 93 0.72 1.68 8.62
N GLN A 94 0.44 0.44 8.29
CA GLN A 94 -0.38 0.12 7.13
C GLN A 94 -1.85 0.18 7.53
N HIS A 95 -2.67 0.64 6.63
CA HIS A 95 -4.12 0.65 6.84
C HIS A 95 -4.81 0.08 5.62
N ALA A 96 -5.80 -0.73 5.87
CA ALA A 96 -6.61 -1.34 4.84
C ALA A 96 -8.08 -1.32 5.25
N ARG A 97 -8.90 -1.74 4.36
CA ARG A 97 -10.33 -1.81 4.59
C ARG A 97 -10.86 -3.19 4.25
N ARG A 98 -11.66 -3.73 5.15
CA ARG A 98 -12.44 -4.94 4.89
C ARG A 98 -13.50 -4.68 3.81
N ALA A 99 -13.91 -5.73 3.13
CA ALA A 99 -15.02 -5.66 2.19
C ALA A 99 -16.28 -5.12 2.90
N SER A 100 -17.07 -4.35 2.18
CA SER A 100 -18.32 -3.80 2.69
C SER A 100 -19.40 -3.88 1.62
N ALA A 101 -20.66 -3.97 2.07
CA ALA A 101 -21.81 -3.93 1.16
C ALA A 101 -21.96 -2.55 0.50
N PRO A 102 -22.40 -2.48 -0.76
CA PRO A 102 -22.82 -1.24 -1.40
C PRO A 102 -24.16 -0.73 -0.81
N PRO A 103 -24.49 0.57 -0.98
CA PRO A 103 -23.70 1.59 -1.64
C PRO A 103 -22.62 2.19 -0.73
N ARG A 104 -21.47 2.52 -1.32
CA ARG A 104 -20.41 3.16 -0.58
C ARG A 104 -19.76 4.30 -1.36
N ARG A 105 -19.46 5.38 -0.64
CA ARG A 105 -18.70 6.51 -1.17
C ARG A 105 -17.45 6.74 -0.33
N VAL A 106 -16.31 6.86 -0.97
CA VAL A 106 -15.05 7.26 -0.34
C VAL A 106 -14.64 8.60 -0.95
N LEU A 107 -14.33 9.55 -0.08
CA LEU A 107 -13.72 10.81 -0.47
C LEU A 107 -12.28 10.78 0.02
N ALA A 108 -11.34 11.10 -0.87
CA ALA A 108 -9.93 11.16 -0.52
C ALA A 108 -9.35 12.52 -0.92
N ALA A 109 -8.54 13.08 -0.02
CA ALA A 109 -7.75 14.28 -0.30
C ALA A 109 -6.30 14.00 0.07
N PHE A 110 -5.39 14.43 -0.80
CA PHE A 110 -3.96 14.31 -0.58
C PHE A 110 -3.38 15.70 -0.36
N CYS A 111 -2.80 15.91 0.81
CA CYS A 111 -2.14 17.17 1.17
C CYS A 111 -0.62 17.04 0.98
N LYS A 112 0.00 18.15 0.56
CA LYS A 112 1.45 18.25 0.45
C LYS A 112 2.03 18.74 1.78
#